data_0a72927236a3b59c54afceb9688f12d2
#
_entry.id   0a72927236a3b59c54afceb9688f12d2
#
_cell.length_a   1.000
_cell.length_b   1.000
_cell.length_c   1.000
_cell.angle_alpha   90.00
_cell.angle_beta   90.00
_cell.angle_gamma   90.00
#
_symmetry.space_group_name_H-M   'P 1'
#
loop_
_entity.id
_entity.type
_entity.pdbx_description
1 polymer ?
#
loop_
_entity_poly.entity_id
_entity_poly.type
_entity_poly.pdbx_seq_one_letter_code
_entity_poly.pdbx_strand_id
1 'polypeptide(L)'
;MRNIENIEIFYFIGIGGIGMSALARYFHLRGKRVFGYDKTPTNLTNTLISEGISIQFDDEINEIPEEIKCNDKSLIIRTPAVPDSNLILSWLKSKNYLICKRAELLGELSKNSICLAVAGTHGKTTTSSILSHLLAYCNMPITAFL
;
A
#
# COMPACT_ATOMS: atom_id res chain seq x y z
N MET A 1 -2.84 16.49 -3.91
CA MET A 1 -2.66 15.48 -2.87
C MET A 1 -1.73 16.05 -1.80
N ARG A 2 -1.92 15.78 -0.51
CA ARG A 2 -0.96 16.22 0.53
C ARG A 2 0.40 15.57 0.23
N ASN A 3 1.50 16.26 0.54
CA ASN A 3 2.84 15.68 0.36
C ASN A 3 2.93 14.36 1.16
N ILE A 4 3.22 13.24 0.47
CA ILE A 4 3.31 11.90 1.07
C ILE A 4 4.34 11.85 2.21
N GLU A 5 5.38 12.67 2.14
CA GLU A 5 6.42 12.75 3.17
C GLU A 5 5.87 13.12 4.55
N ASN A 6 4.80 13.94 4.57
CA ASN A 6 4.14 14.41 5.80
C ASN A 6 3.14 13.38 6.37
N ILE A 7 2.86 12.29 5.64
CA ILE A 7 2.00 11.21 6.11
C ILE A 7 2.78 10.34 7.10
N GLU A 8 2.19 10.07 8.24
CA GLU A 8 2.78 9.27 9.30
C GLU A 8 2.19 7.86 9.38
N ILE A 9 0.92 7.74 9.01
CA ILE A 9 0.16 6.50 9.13
C ILE A 9 -0.45 6.13 7.78
N PHE A 10 -0.27 4.89 7.39
CA PHE A 10 -0.84 4.31 6.17
C PHE A 10 -1.78 3.17 6.54
N TYR A 11 -3.01 3.20 6.01
CA TYR A 11 -3.97 2.12 6.19
C TYR A 11 -4.36 1.53 4.85
N PHE A 12 -4.09 0.25 4.66
CA PHE A 12 -4.29 -0.45 3.39
C PHE A 12 -5.55 -1.31 3.43
N ILE A 13 -6.56 -1.00 2.61
CA ILE A 13 -7.78 -1.79 2.46
C ILE A 13 -7.58 -2.76 1.29
N GLY A 14 -7.53 -4.07 1.59
CA GLY A 14 -7.12 -5.14 0.68
C GLY A 14 -5.59 -5.31 0.66
N ILE A 15 -4.96 -5.29 1.84
CA ILE A 15 -3.50 -5.34 2.02
C ILE A 15 -2.87 -6.63 1.50
N GLY A 16 -3.61 -7.75 1.47
CA GLY A 16 -3.13 -9.06 1.01
C GLY A 16 -2.92 -9.17 -0.50
N GLY A 17 -3.31 -8.16 -1.28
CA GLY A 17 -2.97 -8.11 -2.71
C GLY A 17 -1.47 -7.89 -2.94
N ILE A 18 -0.87 -8.56 -3.95
CA ILE A 18 0.58 -8.51 -4.24
C ILE A 18 1.09 -7.07 -4.32
N GLY A 19 0.45 -6.21 -5.10
CA GLY A 19 0.88 -4.83 -5.25
C GLY A 19 0.56 -3.93 -4.04
N MET A 20 -0.42 -4.29 -3.19
CA MET A 20 -0.74 -3.59 -1.96
C MET A 20 0.28 -3.92 -0.87
N SER A 21 0.61 -5.19 -0.71
CA SER A 21 1.61 -5.67 0.25
C SER A 21 3.00 -5.10 -0.03
N ALA A 22 3.37 -4.96 -1.31
CA ALA A 22 4.63 -4.34 -1.69
C ALA A 22 4.72 -2.87 -1.25
N LEU A 23 3.63 -2.09 -1.41
CA LEU A 23 3.55 -0.72 -0.92
C LEU A 23 3.53 -0.64 0.61
N ALA A 24 2.83 -1.55 1.26
CA ALA A 24 2.81 -1.63 2.73
C ALA A 24 4.22 -1.83 3.29
N ARG A 25 4.99 -2.79 2.76
CA ARG A 25 6.40 -3.01 3.11
C ARG A 25 7.26 -1.78 2.83
N TYR A 26 7.07 -1.15 1.67
CA TYR A 26 7.82 0.05 1.29
C TYR A 26 7.73 1.16 2.34
N PHE A 27 6.53 1.44 2.85
CA PHE A 27 6.34 2.45 3.89
C PHE A 27 6.78 1.97 5.26
N HIS A 28 6.54 0.71 5.59
CA HIS A 28 6.96 0.11 6.85
C HIS A 28 8.50 0.16 7.02
N LEU A 29 9.25 -0.22 5.99
CA LEU A 29 10.71 -0.16 5.98
C LEU A 29 11.28 1.28 6.07
N ARG A 30 10.46 2.29 5.79
CA ARG A 30 10.79 3.71 5.97
C ARG A 30 10.36 4.27 7.32
N GLY A 31 10.01 3.40 8.26
CA GLY A 31 9.62 3.78 9.62
C GLY A 31 8.24 4.40 9.73
N LYS A 32 7.40 4.29 8.69
CA LYS A 32 6.00 4.72 8.78
C LYS A 32 5.17 3.66 9.50
N ARG A 33 4.15 4.09 10.23
CA ARG A 33 3.19 3.16 10.84
C ARG A 33 2.24 2.65 9.76
N VAL A 34 2.18 1.34 9.61
CA VAL A 34 1.38 0.70 8.56
C VAL A 34 0.40 -0.27 9.20
N PHE A 35 -0.85 -0.13 8.82
CA PHE A 35 -1.95 -1.01 9.22
C PHE A 35 -2.70 -1.46 7.98
N GLY A 36 -3.50 -2.51 8.10
CA GLY A 36 -4.31 -2.93 6.98
C GLY A 36 -5.51 -3.77 7.37
N TYR A 37 -6.37 -3.92 6.38
CA TYR A 37 -7.49 -4.84 6.38
C TYR A 37 -7.40 -5.74 5.14
N ASP A 38 -7.69 -7.02 5.33
CA ASP A 38 -7.97 -7.94 4.24
C ASP A 38 -9.07 -8.92 4.66
N LYS A 39 -9.92 -9.32 3.73
CA LYS A 39 -11.01 -10.25 4.04
C LYS A 39 -10.51 -11.65 4.35
N THR A 40 -9.36 -12.05 3.80
CA THR A 40 -8.90 -13.44 3.83
C THR A 40 -7.46 -13.54 4.33
N PRO A 41 -7.22 -14.32 5.40
CA PRO A 41 -5.87 -14.68 5.80
C PRO A 41 -5.17 -15.49 4.70
N THR A 42 -3.95 -15.10 4.36
CA THR A 42 -3.11 -15.77 3.37
C THR A 42 -1.67 -15.89 3.88
N ASN A 43 -0.84 -16.67 3.22
CA ASN A 43 0.59 -16.72 3.53
C ASN A 43 1.23 -15.32 3.43
N LEU A 44 0.76 -14.50 2.49
CA LEU A 44 1.27 -13.15 2.31
C LEU A 44 0.90 -12.22 3.48
N THR A 45 -0.36 -12.26 3.94
CA THR A 45 -0.78 -11.47 5.12
C THR A 45 -0.08 -11.95 6.39
N ASN A 46 0.11 -13.28 6.55
CA ASN A 46 0.86 -13.83 7.69
C ASN A 46 2.32 -13.37 7.68
N THR A 47 2.94 -13.28 6.50
CA THR A 47 4.30 -12.74 6.38
C THR A 47 4.33 -11.26 6.77
N LEU A 48 3.38 -10.43 6.31
CA LEU A 48 3.29 -9.01 6.71
C LEU A 48 3.13 -8.84 8.22
N ILE A 49 2.33 -9.71 8.86
CA ILE A 49 2.16 -9.71 10.33
C ILE A 49 3.50 -10.04 11.02
N SER A 50 4.21 -11.05 10.52
CA SER A 50 5.54 -11.41 11.07
C SER A 50 6.58 -10.31 10.87
N GLU A 51 6.41 -9.45 9.88
CA GLU A 51 7.21 -8.25 9.61
C GLU A 51 6.82 -7.05 10.51
N GLY A 52 5.78 -7.19 11.35
CA GLY A 52 5.34 -6.15 12.28
C GLY A 52 4.21 -5.25 11.78
N ILE A 53 3.56 -5.58 10.67
CA ILE A 53 2.40 -4.86 10.15
C ILE A 53 1.13 -5.44 10.78
N SER A 54 0.33 -4.59 11.42
CA SER A 54 -0.94 -5.01 12.03
C SER A 54 -2.03 -5.10 10.96
N ILE A 55 -2.70 -6.25 10.89
CA ILE A 55 -3.75 -6.55 9.90
C ILE A 55 -4.98 -7.08 10.61
N GLN A 56 -6.14 -6.48 10.34
CA GLN A 56 -7.45 -6.99 10.75
C GLN A 56 -8.09 -7.77 9.59
N PHE A 57 -8.92 -8.78 9.91
CA PHE A 57 -9.58 -9.62 8.91
C PHE A 57 -11.11 -9.46 8.93
N ASP A 58 -11.64 -8.90 9.99
CA ASP A 58 -13.07 -8.64 10.11
C ASP A 58 -13.40 -7.22 9.60
N ASP A 59 -14.52 -7.10 8.88
CA ASP A 59 -15.01 -5.83 8.35
C ASP A 59 -15.75 -5.05 9.46
N GLU A 60 -15.04 -4.86 10.60
CA GLU A 60 -15.57 -4.19 11.77
C GLU A 60 -14.86 -2.86 12.04
N ILE A 61 -15.67 -1.82 12.21
CA ILE A 61 -15.18 -0.45 12.46
C ILE A 61 -14.43 -0.35 13.79
N ASN A 62 -14.85 -1.14 14.79
CA ASN A 62 -14.25 -1.11 16.12
C ASN A 62 -12.80 -1.60 16.13
N GLU A 63 -12.42 -2.44 15.18
CA GLU A 63 -11.06 -2.97 15.03
C GLU A 63 -10.10 -2.01 14.32
N ILE A 64 -10.62 -0.92 13.74
CA ILE A 64 -9.75 0.10 13.16
C ILE A 64 -8.89 0.70 14.28
N PRO A 65 -7.55 0.71 14.13
CA PRO A 65 -6.66 1.27 15.14
C PRO A 65 -7.00 2.70 15.52
N GLU A 66 -6.98 3.00 16.82
CA GLU A 66 -7.28 4.35 17.34
C GLU A 66 -6.34 5.42 16.74
N GLU A 67 -5.10 5.05 16.45
CA GLU A 67 -4.14 5.94 15.78
C GLU A 67 -4.65 6.46 14.44
N ILE A 68 -5.45 5.66 13.71
CA ILE A 68 -6.08 6.08 12.45
C ILE A 68 -7.24 7.02 12.74
N LYS A 69 -8.04 6.69 13.76
CA LYS A 69 -9.23 7.47 14.11
C LYS A 69 -8.91 8.88 14.58
N CYS A 70 -7.73 9.08 15.17
CA CYS A 70 -7.33 10.33 15.84
C CYS A 70 -6.28 11.15 15.07
N ASN A 71 -5.84 10.74 13.88
CA ASN A 71 -4.71 11.38 13.23
C ASN A 71 -5.01 11.92 11.83
N ASP A 72 -4.96 13.25 11.70
CA ASP A 72 -5.13 13.95 10.41
C ASP A 72 -4.01 13.67 9.39
N LYS A 73 -2.91 13.02 9.82
CA LYS A 73 -1.78 12.63 8.96
C LYS A 73 -1.88 11.17 8.49
N SER A 74 -3.08 10.63 8.46
CA SER A 74 -3.36 9.30 7.95
C SER A 74 -3.71 9.34 6.47
N LEU A 75 -3.21 8.36 5.70
CA LEU A 75 -3.59 8.12 4.32
C LEU A 75 -4.16 6.72 4.19
N ILE A 76 -5.34 6.64 3.60
CA ILE A 76 -6.02 5.38 3.34
C ILE A 76 -5.77 4.97 1.89
N ILE A 77 -5.31 3.76 1.68
CA ILE A 77 -5.07 3.20 0.35
C ILE A 77 -6.05 2.07 0.10
N ARG A 78 -6.76 2.13 -1.02
CA ARG A 78 -7.68 1.07 -1.40
C ARG A 78 -7.31 0.39 -2.71
N THR A 79 -7.65 -0.89 -2.82
CA THR A 79 -7.68 -1.61 -4.10
C THR A 79 -9.08 -1.58 -4.70
N PRO A 80 -9.24 -1.56 -6.05
CA PRO A 80 -10.54 -1.71 -6.68
C PRO A 80 -11.26 -3.03 -6.37
N ALA A 81 -10.55 -4.05 -5.90
CA ALA A 81 -11.12 -5.35 -5.53
C ALA A 81 -12.03 -5.29 -4.29
N VAL A 82 -11.87 -4.29 -3.44
CA VAL A 82 -12.74 -4.09 -2.28
C VAL A 82 -13.99 -3.31 -2.70
N PRO A 83 -15.20 -3.87 -2.52
CA PRO A 83 -16.42 -3.23 -2.93
C PRO A 83 -16.73 -1.98 -2.08
N ASP A 84 -17.47 -1.05 -2.64
CA ASP A 84 -17.88 0.17 -1.93
C ASP A 84 -18.83 -0.10 -0.75
N SER A 85 -19.44 -1.29 -0.70
CA SER A 85 -20.27 -1.76 0.42
C SER A 85 -19.48 -2.23 1.65
N ASN A 86 -18.14 -2.30 1.59
CA ASN A 86 -17.30 -2.62 2.73
C ASN A 86 -17.52 -1.59 3.86
N LEU A 87 -17.75 -2.05 5.08
CA LEU A 87 -18.13 -1.20 6.21
C LEU A 87 -17.01 -0.24 6.61
N ILE A 88 -15.77 -0.74 6.65
CA ILE A 88 -14.58 0.07 6.96
C ILE A 88 -14.43 1.19 5.94
N LEU A 89 -14.50 0.87 4.64
CA LEU A 89 -14.37 1.85 3.56
C LEU A 89 -15.48 2.89 3.60
N SER A 90 -16.73 2.46 3.83
CA SER A 90 -17.90 3.34 3.93
C SER A 90 -17.76 4.29 5.13
N TRP A 91 -17.33 3.78 6.27
CA TRP A 91 -17.09 4.60 7.47
C TRP A 91 -15.99 5.63 7.25
N LEU A 92 -14.84 5.23 6.69
CA LEU A 92 -13.74 6.14 6.38
C LEU A 92 -14.15 7.25 5.41
N LYS A 93 -14.98 6.93 4.40
CA LYS A 93 -15.60 7.93 3.50
C LYS A 93 -16.50 8.90 4.26
N SER A 94 -17.37 8.39 5.15
CA SER A 94 -18.29 9.22 5.93
C SER A 94 -17.58 10.20 6.88
N LYS A 95 -16.37 9.85 7.30
CA LYS A 95 -15.51 10.68 8.17
C LYS A 95 -14.54 11.57 7.38
N ASN A 96 -14.66 11.63 6.04
CA ASN A 96 -13.83 12.45 5.15
C ASN A 96 -12.32 12.16 5.25
N TYR A 97 -11.93 10.91 5.51
CA TYR A 97 -10.53 10.51 5.43
C TYR A 97 -9.97 10.69 4.01
N LEU A 98 -8.69 11.00 3.91
CA LEU A 98 -8.01 11.05 2.63
C LEU A 98 -7.82 9.63 2.10
N ILE A 99 -8.55 9.28 1.07
CA ILE A 99 -8.53 7.95 0.44
C ILE A 99 -7.97 8.07 -0.97
N CYS A 100 -6.98 7.24 -1.29
CA CYS A 100 -6.43 7.16 -2.64
C CYS A 100 -6.40 5.72 -3.16
N LYS A 101 -6.37 5.57 -4.48
CA LYS A 101 -6.14 4.29 -5.12
C LYS A 101 -4.64 3.95 -5.13
N ARG A 102 -4.31 2.66 -5.17
CA ARG A 102 -2.93 2.18 -5.30
C ARG A 102 -2.15 2.88 -6.44
N ALA A 103 -2.79 3.03 -7.61
CA ALA A 103 -2.16 3.64 -8.77
C ALA A 103 -1.84 5.14 -8.55
N GLU A 104 -2.71 5.86 -7.84
CA GLU A 104 -2.50 7.26 -7.49
C GLU A 104 -1.31 7.41 -6.53
N LEU A 105 -1.21 6.51 -5.55
CA LEU A 105 -0.08 6.49 -4.62
C LEU A 105 1.24 6.20 -5.33
N LEU A 106 1.28 5.23 -6.25
CA LEU A 106 2.45 4.96 -7.08
C LEU A 106 2.84 6.16 -7.94
N GLY A 107 1.85 6.85 -8.53
CA GLY A 107 2.08 8.08 -9.29
C GLY A 107 2.69 9.19 -8.44
N GLU A 108 2.26 9.34 -7.18
CA GLU A 108 2.88 10.32 -6.27
C GLU A 108 4.32 9.93 -5.89
N LEU A 109 4.58 8.65 -5.63
CA LEU A 109 5.94 8.17 -5.33
C LEU A 109 6.91 8.40 -6.50
N SER A 110 6.43 8.28 -7.73
CA SER A 110 7.26 8.45 -8.92
C SER A 110 7.68 9.90 -9.21
N LYS A 111 6.95 10.90 -8.67
CA LYS A 111 7.23 12.31 -8.96
C LYS A 111 8.60 12.79 -8.50
N ASN A 112 9.10 12.26 -7.39
CA ASN A 112 10.37 12.66 -6.79
C ASN A 112 11.50 11.65 -7.05
N SER A 113 11.35 10.79 -8.06
CA SER A 113 12.30 9.72 -8.38
C SER A 113 12.47 9.57 -9.90
N ILE A 114 13.60 9.03 -10.33
CA ILE A 114 13.73 8.57 -11.71
C ILE A 114 12.87 7.31 -11.85
N CYS A 115 11.79 7.42 -12.60
CA CYS A 115 10.84 6.33 -12.79
C CYS A 115 11.07 5.64 -14.15
N LEU A 116 11.31 4.33 -14.12
CA LEU A 116 11.37 3.48 -15.29
C LEU A 116 10.09 2.66 -15.34
N ALA A 117 9.22 2.94 -16.30
CA ALA A 117 7.93 2.29 -16.43
C ALA A 117 7.91 1.35 -17.65
N VAL A 118 7.43 0.12 -17.43
CA VAL A 118 7.26 -0.88 -18.50
C VAL A 118 5.79 -1.04 -18.81
N ALA A 119 5.40 -0.74 -20.03
CA ALA A 119 4.04 -0.90 -20.54
C ALA A 119 4.00 -1.94 -21.68
N GLY A 120 2.85 -2.56 -21.88
CA GLY A 120 2.64 -3.54 -22.95
C GLY A 120 1.51 -4.52 -22.63
N THR A 121 1.05 -5.26 -23.63
CA THR A 121 0.03 -6.31 -23.44
C THR A 121 0.61 -7.53 -22.72
N HIS A 122 1.84 -7.92 -23.09
CA HIS A 122 2.56 -9.07 -22.52
C HIS A 122 3.97 -8.69 -22.08
N GLY A 123 4.58 -9.51 -21.23
CA GLY A 123 5.97 -9.39 -20.84
C GLY A 123 6.32 -8.28 -19.83
N LYS A 124 5.33 -7.52 -19.33
CA LYS A 124 5.58 -6.41 -18.39
C LYS A 124 6.39 -6.85 -17.16
N THR A 125 5.91 -7.84 -16.44
CA THR A 125 6.56 -8.34 -15.22
C THR A 125 7.95 -8.89 -15.52
N THR A 126 8.09 -9.68 -16.58
CA THR A 126 9.38 -10.25 -16.99
C THR A 126 10.40 -9.16 -17.30
N THR A 127 10.02 -8.18 -18.11
CA THR A 127 10.90 -7.06 -18.48
C THR A 127 11.28 -6.22 -17.27
N SER A 128 10.31 -5.91 -16.41
CA SER A 128 10.56 -5.15 -15.16
C SER A 128 11.47 -5.92 -14.21
N SER A 129 11.29 -7.25 -14.09
CA SER A 129 12.16 -8.09 -13.25
C SER A 129 13.60 -8.12 -13.76
N ILE A 130 13.79 -8.28 -15.07
CA ILE A 130 15.13 -8.27 -15.70
C ILE A 130 15.78 -6.90 -15.47
N LEU A 131 15.06 -5.81 -15.73
CA LEU A 131 15.57 -4.46 -15.54
C LEU A 131 15.97 -4.21 -14.08
N SER A 132 15.11 -4.60 -13.13
CA SER A 132 15.40 -4.49 -11.70
C SER A 132 16.64 -5.29 -11.31
N HIS A 133 16.79 -6.50 -11.84
CA HIS A 133 17.95 -7.34 -11.58
C HIS A 133 19.24 -6.69 -12.11
N LEU A 134 19.22 -6.16 -13.33
CA LEU A 134 20.38 -5.49 -13.93
C LEU A 134 20.80 -4.24 -13.13
N LEU A 135 19.82 -3.42 -12.74
CA LEU A 135 20.11 -2.22 -11.95
C LEU A 135 20.69 -2.58 -10.56
N ALA A 136 20.13 -3.58 -9.91
CA ALA A 136 20.64 -4.07 -8.63
C ALA A 136 22.06 -4.66 -8.78
N TYR A 137 22.32 -5.41 -9.85
CA TYR A 137 23.65 -5.94 -10.16
C TYR A 137 24.69 -4.84 -10.37
N CYS A 138 24.26 -3.69 -10.92
CA CYS A 138 25.10 -2.50 -11.07
C CYS A 138 25.20 -1.67 -9.76
N ASN A 139 24.76 -2.20 -8.62
CA ASN A 139 24.75 -1.51 -7.33
C ASN A 139 23.97 -0.18 -7.33
N MET A 140 22.99 -0.02 -8.20
CA MET A 140 22.12 1.15 -8.20
C MET A 140 21.05 1.01 -7.11
N PRO A 141 20.80 2.06 -6.31
CA PRO A 141 19.73 2.04 -5.31
C PRO A 141 18.37 2.08 -6.03
N ILE A 142 17.65 0.97 -6.01
CA ILE A 142 16.35 0.83 -6.67
C ILE A 142 15.24 0.41 -5.72
N THR A 143 14.02 0.75 -6.10
CA THR A 143 12.78 0.14 -5.58
C THR A 143 11.96 -0.32 -6.77
N ALA A 144 11.53 -1.58 -6.78
CA ALA A 144 10.71 -2.15 -7.84
C ALA A 144 9.33 -2.54 -7.32
N PHE A 145 8.29 -2.17 -8.05
CA PHE A 145 6.91 -2.61 -7.85
C PHE A 145 6.50 -3.43 -9.09
N LEU A 146 6.42 -4.74 -8.94
CA LEU A 146 6.15 -5.70 -10.02
C LEU A 146 4.72 -6.21 -10.01
#